data_01242ee4edbb25da58a15bedbf27e6b9
#
_entry.id   01242ee4edbb25da58a15bedbf27e6b9
#
_cell.length_a   1.000
_cell.length_b   1.000
_cell.length_c   1.000
_cell.angle_alpha   90.00
_cell.angle_beta   90.00
_cell.angle_gamma   90.00
#
_symmetry.space_group_name_H-M   'P 1'
#
loop_
_entity.id
_entity.type
_entity.pdbx_description
1 polymer ?
#
loop_
_entity_poly.entity_id
_entity_poly.type
_entity_poly.pdbx_seq_one_letter_code
_entity_poly.pdbx_strand_id
1 'polypeptide(L)'
;MASIYRRSSVLIALFTVTICHAHAAPVTASSDFFSPEGRVVTQASYPTDETSRQTLQTQSVVGVNRFQHNRKLTPTDDQPVVRMNRDTYYSRAVVDVSEGATITLPDIPEGKYMSVQPVTEDHRIQPMSYGPGTFELATHTGSHVYLIVRLDATFSEEEAARYQDQMSITAASDKMFKAEPIEPESFEQIETELKAKTPMLVKRDGILALRGGFTAPTDESRGLHDEDKYQIMAAGGWGGAQWKDNIYEISGTYPSDVCHQATFEDPANSAFWSFTVYNKAGFMFSDVANVSSDTATSNADGTYTVSFVCGQDAPNNLPTANESGEFTLAIRHYQPSDRVREEGYRLLPFVKPR
;
A
#
# COMPACT_ATOMS: atom_id res chain seq x y z
N MET A 1 9.35 10.67 90.18
CA MET A 1 9.76 9.58 89.27
C MET A 1 9.18 9.92 87.92
N ALA A 2 9.99 10.47 87.02
CA ALA A 2 9.57 10.84 85.64
C ALA A 2 10.20 9.83 84.67
N SER A 3 9.35 9.10 84.00
CA SER A 3 9.77 8.11 83.00
C SER A 3 9.93 8.80 81.64
N ILE A 4 11.13 8.75 81.09
CA ILE A 4 11.48 9.29 79.73
C ILE A 4 11.29 8.20 78.72
N TYR A 5 10.25 8.31 77.81
CA TYR A 5 10.10 7.48 76.67
C TYR A 5 10.91 8.07 75.50
N ARG A 6 11.96 7.36 75.05
CA ARG A 6 12.67 7.61 73.77
C ARG A 6 11.88 7.02 72.61
N ARG A 7 11.42 7.87 71.77
CA ARG A 7 10.89 7.43 70.46
C ARG A 7 12.05 7.29 69.47
N SER A 8 12.30 6.06 69.00
CA SER A 8 13.22 5.80 67.88
C SER A 8 12.47 5.97 66.60
N SER A 9 12.84 6.97 65.79
CA SER A 9 12.33 7.15 64.39
C SER A 9 13.17 6.31 63.42
N VAL A 10 12.56 5.30 62.85
CA VAL A 10 13.17 4.53 61.76
C VAL A 10 12.92 5.28 60.46
N LEU A 11 13.97 5.80 59.86
CA LEU A 11 13.95 6.40 58.52
C LEU A 11 14.00 5.26 57.48
N ILE A 12 12.90 5.00 56.80
CA ILE A 12 12.87 4.08 55.62
C ILE A 12 13.27 4.93 54.42
N ALA A 13 14.48 4.74 53.92
CA ALA A 13 14.91 5.31 52.65
C ALA A 13 14.30 4.49 51.51
N LEU A 14 13.31 5.04 50.79
CA LEU A 14 12.83 4.49 49.53
C LEU A 14 13.90 4.76 48.46
N PHE A 15 14.59 3.71 48.02
CA PHE A 15 15.41 3.73 46.82
C PHE A 15 14.47 3.56 45.60
N THR A 16 14.16 4.63 44.88
CA THR A 16 13.58 4.58 43.56
C THR A 16 14.66 4.16 42.58
N VAL A 17 14.62 2.89 42.13
CA VAL A 17 15.43 2.42 41.02
C VAL A 17 14.82 2.97 39.74
N THR A 18 15.40 4.02 39.18
CA THR A 18 15.07 4.48 37.83
C THR A 18 15.72 3.52 36.85
N ILE A 19 14.93 2.62 36.31
CA ILE A 19 15.37 1.75 35.18
C ILE A 19 15.47 2.67 33.97
N CYS A 20 16.67 3.15 33.64
CA CYS A 20 16.96 3.73 32.36
C CYS A 20 16.93 2.58 31.31
N HIS A 21 15.86 2.48 30.55
CA HIS A 21 15.88 1.66 29.35
C HIS A 21 16.82 2.38 28.35
N ALA A 22 17.98 1.81 28.14
CA ALA A 22 18.85 2.24 27.06
C ALA A 22 18.14 1.88 25.75
N HIS A 23 17.65 2.89 25.02
CA HIS A 23 17.13 2.68 23.67
C HIS A 23 18.30 2.22 22.79
N ALA A 24 18.08 1.16 22.01
CA ALA A 24 19.05 0.72 21.03
C ALA A 24 19.34 1.87 20.04
N ALA A 25 20.60 1.94 19.55
CA ALA A 25 20.95 2.97 18.58
C ALA A 25 20.18 2.79 17.27
N PRO A 26 19.72 3.88 16.62
CA PRO A 26 19.05 3.79 15.33
C PRO A 26 19.90 3.11 14.27
N VAL A 27 19.27 2.28 13.44
CA VAL A 27 19.90 1.47 12.39
C VAL A 27 19.61 2.02 11.00
N THR A 28 20.48 1.68 10.03
CA THR A 28 20.37 2.09 8.62
C THR A 28 20.20 0.91 7.66
N ALA A 29 20.37 -0.32 8.16
CA ALA A 29 20.23 -1.54 7.36
C ALA A 29 19.01 -2.35 7.81
N SER A 30 18.33 -2.97 6.86
CA SER A 30 17.16 -3.81 7.14
C SER A 30 17.48 -5.06 7.97
N SER A 31 18.71 -5.58 7.88
CA SER A 31 19.19 -6.72 8.69
C SER A 31 19.19 -6.45 10.20
N ASP A 32 19.31 -5.18 10.59
CA ASP A 32 19.50 -4.77 11.98
C ASP A 32 18.19 -4.21 12.58
N PHE A 33 17.12 -4.14 11.77
CA PHE A 33 15.85 -3.53 12.18
C PHE A 33 15.08 -4.38 13.20
N PHE A 34 15.08 -5.70 13.02
CA PHE A 34 14.47 -6.60 13.99
C PHE A 34 15.51 -7.06 15.04
N SER A 35 15.24 -6.73 16.28
CA SER A 35 16.10 -7.06 17.43
C SER A 35 15.27 -7.54 18.62
N PRO A 36 15.63 -8.63 19.29
CA PRO A 36 14.95 -9.06 20.52
C PRO A 36 14.95 -8.02 21.64
N GLU A 37 15.93 -7.09 21.59
CA GLU A 37 16.03 -5.96 22.55
C GLU A 37 15.45 -4.66 21.98
N GLY A 38 14.80 -4.73 20.81
CA GLY A 38 14.17 -3.62 20.13
C GLY A 38 12.95 -3.08 20.87
N ARG A 39 12.46 -1.94 20.42
CA ARG A 39 11.24 -1.34 20.96
C ARG A 39 10.03 -2.23 20.67
N VAL A 40 9.19 -2.45 21.68
CA VAL A 40 7.90 -3.15 21.50
C VAL A 40 6.99 -2.36 20.58
N VAL A 41 6.41 -3.03 19.59
CA VAL A 41 5.47 -2.44 18.64
C VAL A 41 4.06 -2.40 19.23
N THR A 42 3.35 -1.33 18.94
CA THR A 42 1.95 -1.13 19.32
C THR A 42 1.10 -0.86 18.07
N GLN A 43 -0.23 -0.96 18.16
CA GLN A 43 -1.10 -0.61 17.04
C GLN A 43 -0.86 0.84 16.57
N ALA A 44 -0.62 1.77 17.48
CA ALA A 44 -0.37 3.16 17.14
C ALA A 44 1.00 3.39 16.46
N SER A 45 2.04 2.63 16.82
CA SER A 45 3.36 2.75 16.19
C SER A 45 3.49 1.95 14.90
N TYR A 46 2.65 0.94 14.67
CA TYR A 46 2.76 0.01 13.55
C TYR A 46 2.86 0.70 12.18
N PRO A 47 2.07 1.72 11.84
CA PRO A 47 2.19 2.38 10.53
C PRO A 47 3.59 2.95 10.26
N THR A 48 4.20 3.57 11.27
CA THR A 48 5.57 4.10 11.20
C THR A 48 6.59 2.96 11.15
N ASP A 49 6.40 1.90 11.93
CA ASP A 49 7.31 0.76 12.00
C ASP A 49 7.31 -0.02 10.67
N GLU A 50 6.13 -0.26 10.09
CA GLU A 50 6.02 -0.89 8.77
C GLU A 50 6.64 -0.01 7.68
N THR A 51 6.43 1.31 7.73
CA THR A 51 7.06 2.24 6.79
C THR A 51 8.58 2.23 6.93
N SER A 52 9.09 2.17 8.16
CA SER A 52 10.52 2.04 8.43
C SER A 52 11.09 0.75 7.86
N ARG A 53 10.38 -0.37 8.01
CA ARG A 53 10.75 -1.67 7.42
C ARG A 53 10.86 -1.59 5.90
N GLN A 54 9.85 -1.04 5.22
CA GLN A 54 9.83 -0.86 3.75
C GLN A 54 10.97 0.07 3.28
N THR A 55 11.19 1.15 4.02
CA THR A 55 12.23 2.14 3.74
C THR A 55 13.63 1.52 3.87
N LEU A 56 13.92 0.83 4.97
CA LEU A 56 15.19 0.16 5.19
C LEU A 56 15.43 -0.96 4.17
N GLN A 57 14.40 -1.72 3.79
CA GLN A 57 14.52 -2.75 2.75
C GLN A 57 14.97 -2.14 1.42
N THR A 58 14.28 -1.10 0.95
CA THR A 58 14.64 -0.44 -0.32
C THR A 58 16.00 0.23 -0.23
N GLN A 59 16.29 0.95 0.86
CA GLN A 59 17.59 1.56 1.11
C GLN A 59 18.73 0.55 1.12
N SER A 60 18.53 -0.63 1.72
CA SER A 60 19.56 -1.68 1.77
C SER A 60 19.89 -2.25 0.40
N VAL A 61 18.98 -2.17 -0.56
CA VAL A 61 19.19 -2.67 -1.93
C VAL A 61 19.86 -1.63 -2.83
N VAL A 62 19.39 -0.39 -2.82
CA VAL A 62 19.81 0.63 -3.81
C VAL A 62 20.42 1.89 -3.18
N GLY A 63 20.33 2.06 -1.85
CA GLY A 63 20.73 3.29 -1.16
C GLY A 63 19.62 4.35 -1.20
N VAL A 64 20.01 5.58 -0.82
CA VAL A 64 19.13 6.76 -0.83
C VAL A 64 19.24 7.49 -2.16
N ASN A 65 18.16 8.16 -2.58
CA ASN A 65 18.06 8.93 -3.83
C ASN A 65 18.29 8.11 -5.11
N ARG A 66 18.00 6.82 -5.05
CA ARG A 66 18.15 5.88 -6.18
C ARG A 66 16.91 5.03 -6.32
N PHE A 67 16.57 4.70 -7.57
CA PHE A 67 15.45 3.81 -7.86
C PHE A 67 15.81 2.35 -7.76
N GLN A 68 14.92 1.59 -7.14
CA GLN A 68 14.76 0.14 -7.32
C GLN A 68 13.63 -0.08 -8.32
N HIS A 69 13.95 -0.51 -9.51
CA HIS A 69 12.96 -0.78 -10.57
C HIS A 69 12.56 -2.25 -10.58
N ASN A 70 11.26 -2.53 -10.52
CA ASN A 70 10.71 -3.82 -10.89
C ASN A 70 10.56 -3.84 -12.41
N ARG A 71 11.40 -4.61 -13.11
CA ARG A 71 11.45 -4.65 -14.58
C ARG A 71 10.34 -5.49 -15.19
N LYS A 72 9.61 -6.23 -14.35
CA LYS A 72 8.45 -7.05 -14.73
C LYS A 72 7.24 -6.66 -13.92
N LEU A 73 6.06 -6.96 -14.45
CA LEU A 73 4.85 -6.93 -13.65
C LEU A 73 4.98 -7.92 -12.48
N THR A 74 4.30 -7.65 -11.37
CA THR A 74 4.38 -8.49 -10.17
C THR A 74 4.21 -9.97 -10.52
N PRO A 75 5.22 -10.82 -10.30
CA PRO A 75 5.12 -12.26 -10.58
C PRO A 75 4.23 -12.96 -9.55
N THR A 76 3.71 -14.13 -9.93
CA THR A 76 2.83 -14.91 -9.03
C THR A 76 3.59 -15.67 -7.95
N ASP A 77 4.88 -15.89 -8.14
CA ASP A 77 5.78 -16.61 -7.24
C ASP A 77 6.62 -15.69 -6.32
N ASP A 78 6.53 -14.37 -6.54
CA ASP A 78 7.22 -13.37 -5.69
C ASP A 78 6.30 -12.18 -5.42
N GLN A 79 5.43 -12.33 -4.44
CA GLN A 79 4.47 -11.32 -4.00
C GLN A 79 4.78 -10.93 -2.55
N PRO A 80 5.49 -9.82 -2.32
CA PRO A 80 5.97 -9.43 -0.99
C PRO A 80 4.84 -9.10 0.01
N VAL A 81 3.66 -8.79 -0.49
CA VAL A 81 2.45 -8.51 0.31
C VAL A 81 1.21 -9.07 -0.38
N VAL A 82 0.16 -9.30 0.40
CA VAL A 82 -1.15 -9.71 -0.14
C VAL A 82 -1.75 -8.61 -1.03
N ARG A 83 -2.60 -9.00 -1.97
CA ARG A 83 -3.35 -8.10 -2.87
C ARG A 83 -2.47 -7.21 -3.75
N MET A 84 -1.26 -7.69 -4.07
CA MET A 84 -0.45 -7.11 -5.15
C MET A 84 -1.26 -7.09 -6.45
N ASN A 85 -0.89 -6.22 -7.39
CA ASN A 85 -1.54 -6.17 -8.69
C ASN A 85 -0.53 -6.30 -9.83
N ARG A 86 -1.04 -6.51 -11.02
CA ARG A 86 -0.29 -6.51 -12.29
C ARG A 86 -0.76 -5.38 -13.22
N ASP A 87 -1.40 -4.36 -12.63
CA ASP A 87 -1.97 -3.23 -13.38
C ASP A 87 -0.90 -2.22 -13.80
N THR A 88 0.27 -2.25 -13.13
CA THR A 88 1.38 -1.30 -13.39
C THR A 88 2.73 -1.95 -13.10
N TYR A 89 3.78 -1.48 -13.81
CA TYR A 89 5.16 -1.66 -13.36
C TYR A 89 5.44 -0.75 -12.18
N TYR A 90 6.32 -1.18 -11.29
CA TYR A 90 6.68 -0.42 -10.10
C TYR A 90 8.13 0.02 -10.13
N SER A 91 8.37 1.25 -9.67
CA SER A 91 9.70 1.70 -9.24
C SER A 91 9.57 2.31 -7.85
N ARG A 92 10.56 2.05 -7.00
CA ARG A 92 10.57 2.49 -5.61
C ARG A 92 11.85 3.26 -5.34
N ALA A 93 11.80 4.21 -4.42
CA ALA A 93 12.97 4.93 -3.97
C ALA A 93 12.78 5.44 -2.54
N VAL A 94 13.87 5.57 -1.82
CA VAL A 94 13.94 6.35 -0.57
C VAL A 94 14.66 7.65 -0.90
N VAL A 95 14.03 8.78 -0.60
CA VAL A 95 14.58 10.08 -0.96
C VAL A 95 14.79 10.94 0.30
N ASP A 96 15.98 11.44 0.47
CA ASP A 96 16.30 12.46 1.48
C ASP A 96 15.81 13.83 0.99
N VAL A 97 14.75 14.33 1.64
CA VAL A 97 14.13 15.63 1.32
C VAL A 97 14.51 16.71 2.31
N SER A 98 15.45 16.44 3.23
CA SER A 98 15.82 17.37 4.32
C SER A 98 16.36 18.71 3.84
N GLU A 99 17.00 18.76 2.66
CA GLU A 99 17.58 19.97 2.06
C GLU A 99 16.95 20.27 0.68
N GLY A 100 15.81 19.64 0.37
CA GLY A 100 15.09 19.76 -0.89
C GLY A 100 15.44 18.66 -1.88
N ALA A 101 14.42 18.15 -2.55
CA ALA A 101 14.56 17.12 -3.58
C ALA A 101 13.44 17.22 -4.62
N THR A 102 13.72 16.74 -5.83
CA THR A 102 12.76 16.60 -6.92
C THR A 102 12.85 15.22 -7.54
N ILE A 103 11.74 14.76 -8.14
CA ILE A 103 11.71 13.62 -9.04
C ILE A 103 11.36 14.09 -10.44
N THR A 104 12.07 13.60 -11.44
CA THR A 104 11.74 13.81 -12.86
C THR A 104 11.27 12.51 -13.48
N LEU A 105 10.06 12.54 -14.02
CA LEU A 105 9.43 11.45 -14.78
C LEU A 105 9.53 11.77 -16.29
N PRO A 106 9.85 10.75 -17.14
CA PRO A 106 10.06 10.94 -18.56
C PRO A 106 8.77 11.19 -19.32
N ASP A 107 8.90 11.71 -20.55
CA ASP A 107 7.80 11.74 -21.49
C ASP A 107 7.39 10.32 -21.88
N ILE A 108 6.10 10.04 -21.85
CA ILE A 108 5.48 8.77 -22.31
C ILE A 108 4.38 9.09 -23.31
N PRO A 109 3.96 8.14 -24.15
CA PRO A 109 2.86 8.34 -25.09
C PRO A 109 1.58 8.83 -24.41
N GLU A 110 0.85 9.69 -25.11
CA GLU A 110 -0.45 10.20 -24.65
C GLU A 110 -1.42 9.05 -24.32
N GLY A 111 -2.20 9.21 -23.26
CA GLY A 111 -3.16 8.20 -22.81
C GLY A 111 -2.54 7.06 -21.98
N LYS A 112 -1.22 7.03 -21.80
CA LYS A 112 -0.57 6.04 -20.95
C LYS A 112 -0.48 6.51 -19.49
N TYR A 113 -0.65 5.57 -18.57
CA TYR A 113 -0.63 5.87 -17.14
C TYR A 113 0.79 5.94 -16.57
N MET A 114 1.07 7.01 -15.87
CA MET A 114 2.26 7.13 -15.02
C MET A 114 1.93 8.00 -13.81
N SER A 115 2.37 7.58 -12.63
CA SER A 115 2.17 8.34 -11.40
C SER A 115 3.34 8.18 -10.44
N VAL A 116 3.55 9.18 -9.59
CA VAL A 116 4.42 9.12 -8.42
C VAL A 116 3.64 9.44 -7.16
N GLN A 117 3.77 8.58 -6.17
CA GLN A 117 3.13 8.68 -4.87
C GLN A 117 4.20 8.74 -3.77
N PRO A 118 4.35 9.88 -3.09
CA PRO A 118 5.18 9.95 -1.90
C PRO A 118 4.43 9.41 -0.67
N VAL A 119 5.13 8.63 0.15
CA VAL A 119 4.69 8.13 1.45
C VAL A 119 5.66 8.69 2.50
N THR A 120 5.14 9.36 3.52
CA THR A 120 5.96 9.92 4.60
C THR A 120 6.31 8.87 5.64
N GLU A 121 7.30 9.15 6.48
CA GLU A 121 7.82 8.20 7.49
C GLU A 121 6.73 7.63 8.42
N ASP A 122 5.65 8.38 8.65
CA ASP A 122 4.48 7.96 9.43
C ASP A 122 3.35 7.33 8.58
N HIS A 123 3.66 6.80 7.41
CA HIS A 123 2.67 6.20 6.49
C HIS A 123 1.56 7.14 6.03
N ARG A 124 1.76 8.46 6.00
CA ARG A 124 0.77 9.36 5.42
C ARG A 124 1.03 9.48 3.91
N ILE A 125 -0.05 9.35 3.15
CA ILE A 125 0.02 9.30 1.69
C ILE A 125 -0.13 10.72 1.15
N GLN A 126 0.96 11.28 0.62
CA GLN A 126 0.96 12.61 0.00
C GLN A 126 0.17 12.60 -1.32
N PRO A 127 -0.26 13.79 -1.80
CA PRO A 127 -0.88 13.91 -3.11
C PRO A 127 -0.05 13.24 -4.21
N MET A 128 -0.71 12.49 -5.07
CA MET A 128 -0.10 11.82 -6.20
C MET A 128 0.11 12.82 -7.35
N SER A 129 1.27 12.74 -8.02
CA SER A 129 1.50 13.47 -9.27
C SER A 129 1.43 12.52 -10.45
N TYR A 130 0.97 13.01 -11.61
CA TYR A 130 0.68 12.21 -12.79
C TYR A 130 1.41 12.72 -14.03
N GLY A 131 1.74 11.77 -14.90
CA GLY A 131 2.36 12.05 -16.21
C GLY A 131 3.82 12.49 -16.11
N PRO A 132 4.38 12.99 -17.25
CA PRO A 132 5.73 13.46 -17.31
C PRO A 132 5.92 14.79 -16.56
N GLY A 133 7.15 15.08 -16.13
CA GLY A 133 7.51 16.34 -15.51
C GLY A 133 8.45 16.20 -14.33
N THR A 134 8.79 17.34 -13.75
CA THR A 134 9.61 17.42 -12.53
C THR A 134 8.72 17.88 -11.38
N PHE A 135 8.70 17.09 -10.31
CA PHE A 135 7.84 17.32 -9.14
C PHE A 135 8.70 17.51 -7.90
N GLU A 136 8.38 18.53 -7.12
CA GLU A 136 9.01 18.75 -5.81
C GLU A 136 8.53 17.68 -4.82
N LEU A 137 9.46 17.21 -3.99
CA LEU A 137 9.21 16.25 -2.93
C LEU A 137 9.28 16.94 -1.58
N ALA A 138 8.28 16.73 -0.74
CA ALA A 138 8.19 17.31 0.59
C ALA A 138 7.63 16.29 1.59
N THR A 139 7.92 16.53 2.87
CA THR A 139 7.36 15.77 3.98
C THR A 139 6.84 16.72 5.05
N HIS A 140 5.84 16.28 5.83
CA HIS A 140 5.37 16.99 7.01
C HIS A 140 6.03 16.47 8.30
N THR A 141 6.75 15.35 8.20
CA THR A 141 7.43 14.71 9.33
C THR A 141 8.69 13.98 8.86
N GLY A 142 9.69 13.89 9.71
CA GLY A 142 10.96 13.26 9.38
C GLY A 142 11.76 14.02 8.33
N SER A 143 12.58 13.31 7.60
CA SER A 143 13.50 13.86 6.59
C SER A 143 13.49 13.09 5.28
N HIS A 144 12.77 11.96 5.22
CA HIS A 144 12.72 11.09 4.04
C HIS A 144 11.29 10.87 3.58
N VAL A 145 11.14 10.61 2.28
CA VAL A 145 9.92 10.08 1.69
C VAL A 145 10.22 8.77 0.96
N TYR A 146 9.28 7.84 1.07
CA TYR A 146 9.29 6.66 0.22
C TYR A 146 8.48 6.94 -1.03
N LEU A 147 9.04 6.68 -2.21
CA LEU A 147 8.36 6.88 -3.48
C LEU A 147 7.84 5.57 -4.04
N ILE A 148 6.60 5.57 -4.49
CA ILE A 148 5.98 4.52 -5.29
C ILE A 148 5.67 5.12 -6.66
N VAL A 149 6.44 4.76 -7.68
CA VAL A 149 6.18 5.15 -9.07
C VAL A 149 5.49 3.99 -9.77
N ARG A 150 4.40 4.28 -10.47
CA ARG A 150 3.62 3.32 -11.25
C ARG A 150 3.68 3.70 -12.72
N LEU A 151 3.92 2.72 -13.58
CA LEU A 151 3.98 2.89 -15.03
C LEU A 151 3.04 1.87 -15.69
N ASP A 152 2.35 2.27 -16.72
CA ASP A 152 1.35 1.52 -17.48
C ASP A 152 1.77 0.08 -17.80
N ALA A 153 0.92 -0.89 -17.46
CA ALA A 153 1.17 -2.30 -17.68
C ALA A 153 1.07 -2.74 -19.15
N THR A 154 0.54 -1.90 -20.04
CA THR A 154 0.42 -2.23 -21.47
C THR A 154 1.72 -2.03 -22.24
N PHE A 155 2.74 -1.43 -21.62
CA PHE A 155 4.10 -1.42 -22.17
C PHE A 155 4.71 -2.82 -22.13
N SER A 156 5.48 -3.17 -23.15
CA SER A 156 6.38 -4.32 -23.06
C SER A 156 7.43 -4.13 -21.96
N GLU A 157 8.03 -5.21 -21.46
CA GLU A 157 9.10 -5.14 -20.45
C GLU A 157 10.26 -4.25 -20.92
N GLU A 158 10.60 -4.29 -22.21
CA GLU A 158 11.66 -3.45 -22.80
C GLU A 158 11.28 -1.96 -22.82
N GLU A 159 10.05 -1.63 -23.21
CA GLU A 159 9.56 -0.25 -23.19
C GLU A 159 9.49 0.29 -21.76
N ALA A 160 8.92 -0.50 -20.84
CA ALA A 160 8.85 -0.13 -19.44
C ALA A 160 10.24 0.12 -18.84
N ALA A 161 11.21 -0.76 -19.12
CA ALA A 161 12.60 -0.60 -18.68
C ALA A 161 13.21 0.69 -19.23
N ARG A 162 12.99 1.00 -20.50
CA ARG A 162 13.50 2.24 -21.13
C ARG A 162 12.94 3.50 -20.47
N TYR A 163 11.64 3.52 -20.12
CA TYR A 163 11.04 4.66 -19.39
C TYR A 163 11.54 4.72 -17.95
N GLN A 164 11.66 3.58 -17.28
CA GLN A 164 12.20 3.52 -15.93
C GLN A 164 13.63 4.06 -15.86
N ASP A 165 14.49 3.75 -16.85
CA ASP A 165 15.88 4.21 -16.93
C ASP A 165 16.02 5.74 -17.13
N GLN A 166 14.96 6.40 -17.58
CA GLN A 166 14.92 7.86 -17.76
C GLN A 166 14.40 8.59 -16.51
N MET A 167 13.88 7.88 -15.53
CA MET A 167 13.47 8.49 -14.27
C MET A 167 14.70 8.95 -13.48
N SER A 168 14.63 10.12 -12.86
CA SER A 168 15.73 10.64 -12.05
C SER A 168 15.26 11.32 -10.78
N ILE A 169 16.13 11.29 -9.76
CA ILE A 169 15.95 11.99 -8.50
C ILE A 169 17.11 12.99 -8.38
N THR A 170 16.78 14.25 -8.06
CA THR A 170 17.76 15.27 -7.71
C THR A 170 17.49 15.68 -6.26
N ALA A 171 18.46 15.50 -5.39
CA ALA A 171 18.37 15.86 -3.97
C ALA A 171 19.63 16.60 -3.53
N ALA A 172 19.47 17.58 -2.63
CA ALA A 172 20.59 18.37 -2.10
C ALA A 172 21.30 17.66 -0.93
N SER A 173 20.72 16.58 -0.40
CA SER A 173 21.28 15.76 0.69
C SER A 173 21.14 14.28 0.35
N ASP A 174 22.01 13.43 0.92
CA ASP A 174 22.05 11.98 0.71
C ASP A 174 22.17 11.19 2.04
N LYS A 175 21.68 11.78 3.13
CA LYS A 175 21.70 11.13 4.44
C LYS A 175 20.89 9.85 4.41
N MET A 176 21.44 8.82 5.05
CA MET A 176 20.73 7.54 5.20
C MET A 176 19.53 7.70 6.13
N PHE A 177 18.40 7.12 5.76
CA PHE A 177 17.28 6.95 6.68
C PHE A 177 17.69 6.08 7.88
N LYS A 178 17.18 6.42 9.05
CA LYS A 178 17.46 5.72 10.31
C LYS A 178 16.17 5.39 11.01
N ALA A 179 16.06 4.16 11.51
CA ALA A 179 14.94 3.73 12.32
C ALA A 179 15.44 3.11 13.65
N GLU A 180 14.60 3.19 14.68
CA GLU A 180 14.82 2.43 15.89
C GLU A 180 14.60 0.94 15.62
N PRO A 181 15.48 0.04 16.14
CA PRO A 181 15.20 -1.39 16.10
C PRO A 181 13.93 -1.73 16.86
N ILE A 182 13.16 -2.67 16.33
CA ILE A 182 11.91 -3.13 16.95
C ILE A 182 11.94 -4.61 17.27
N GLU A 183 11.11 -5.01 18.23
CA GLU A 183 10.95 -6.39 18.63
C GLU A 183 10.12 -7.16 17.57
N PRO A 184 10.63 -8.27 17.01
CA PRO A 184 9.96 -9.00 15.94
C PRO A 184 8.63 -9.62 16.37
N GLU A 185 8.55 -10.20 17.57
CA GLU A 185 7.35 -10.88 18.06
C GLU A 185 6.16 -9.92 18.18
N SER A 186 6.36 -8.74 18.77
CA SER A 186 5.31 -7.73 18.89
C SER A 186 4.89 -7.17 17.52
N PHE A 187 5.84 -7.01 16.58
CA PHE A 187 5.52 -6.57 15.22
C PHE A 187 4.61 -7.59 14.51
N GLU A 188 4.97 -8.87 14.52
CA GLU A 188 4.17 -9.93 13.90
C GLU A 188 2.80 -10.10 14.55
N GLN A 189 2.74 -9.97 15.88
CA GLN A 189 1.47 -10.00 16.61
C GLN A 189 0.55 -8.88 16.18
N ILE A 190 1.03 -7.62 16.22
CA ILE A 190 0.23 -6.44 15.85
C ILE A 190 -0.18 -6.50 14.37
N GLU A 191 0.72 -6.91 13.47
CA GLU A 191 0.40 -7.12 12.06
C GLU A 191 -0.77 -8.10 11.88
N THR A 192 -0.71 -9.23 12.56
CA THR A 192 -1.75 -10.27 12.52
C THR A 192 -3.09 -9.75 13.06
N GLU A 193 -3.06 -9.06 14.20
CA GLU A 193 -4.25 -8.46 14.82
C GLU A 193 -4.91 -7.42 13.91
N LEU A 194 -4.11 -6.54 13.28
CA LEU A 194 -4.62 -5.52 12.36
C LEU A 194 -5.18 -6.15 11.08
N LYS A 195 -4.48 -7.11 10.46
CA LYS A 195 -4.97 -7.85 9.28
C LYS A 195 -6.29 -8.56 9.57
N ALA A 196 -6.44 -9.15 10.76
CA ALA A 196 -7.68 -9.83 11.16
C ALA A 196 -8.89 -8.89 11.28
N LYS A 197 -8.69 -7.59 11.43
CA LYS A 197 -9.76 -6.58 11.47
C LYS A 197 -10.30 -6.22 10.07
N THR A 198 -9.54 -6.46 8.99
CA THR A 198 -9.93 -6.08 7.62
C THR A 198 -11.29 -6.65 7.19
N PRO A 199 -11.63 -7.94 7.40
CA PRO A 199 -12.94 -8.47 7.01
C PRO A 199 -14.10 -7.81 7.77
N MET A 200 -13.91 -7.46 9.05
CA MET A 200 -14.92 -6.76 9.85
C MET A 200 -15.11 -5.33 9.36
N LEU A 201 -14.04 -4.65 8.97
CA LEU A 201 -14.07 -3.32 8.39
C LEU A 201 -14.85 -3.31 7.07
N VAL A 202 -14.57 -4.27 6.18
CA VAL A 202 -15.31 -4.44 4.91
C VAL A 202 -16.79 -4.77 5.16
N LYS A 203 -17.10 -5.61 6.15
CA LYS A 203 -18.48 -5.92 6.52
C LYS A 203 -19.22 -4.70 7.09
N ARG A 204 -18.57 -3.85 7.88
CA ARG A 204 -19.14 -2.66 8.50
C ARG A 204 -19.40 -1.55 7.47
N ASP A 205 -18.38 -1.22 6.67
CA ASP A 205 -18.32 -0.03 5.85
C ASP A 205 -18.49 -0.32 4.34
N GLY A 206 -18.50 -1.61 3.95
CA GLY A 206 -18.63 -2.03 2.55
C GLY A 206 -17.54 -1.43 1.68
N ILE A 207 -17.97 -0.75 0.63
CA ILE A 207 -17.08 -0.07 -0.33
C ILE A 207 -16.33 1.13 0.26
N LEU A 208 -16.77 1.67 1.40
CA LEU A 208 -16.12 2.78 2.10
C LEU A 208 -15.07 2.29 3.11
N ALA A 209 -14.82 0.98 3.16
CA ALA A 209 -13.90 0.38 4.13
C ALA A 209 -12.50 1.03 4.09
N LEU A 210 -12.00 1.37 2.91
CA LEU A 210 -10.68 1.96 2.74
C LEU A 210 -10.67 3.49 2.76
N ARG A 211 -11.85 4.13 2.71
CA ARG A 211 -11.95 5.59 2.72
C ARG A 211 -11.53 6.15 4.09
N GLY A 212 -10.48 6.95 4.09
CA GLY A 212 -9.92 7.56 5.31
C GLY A 212 -8.68 6.82 5.86
N GLY A 213 -8.34 5.64 5.34
CA GLY A 213 -7.13 4.92 5.72
C GLY A 213 -5.85 5.45 5.07
N PHE A 214 -5.98 6.12 3.93
CA PHE A 214 -4.87 6.70 3.17
C PHE A 214 -5.11 8.20 3.01
N THR A 215 -4.45 9.01 3.83
CA THR A 215 -4.66 10.46 3.89
C THR A 215 -3.34 11.19 4.16
N ALA A 216 -3.30 12.49 3.85
CA ALA A 216 -2.21 13.38 4.24
C ALA A 216 -2.72 14.50 5.14
N PRO A 217 -1.96 14.95 6.13
CA PRO A 217 -2.33 16.11 6.96
C PRO A 217 -2.21 17.43 6.20
N THR A 218 -1.54 17.42 5.04
CA THR A 218 -1.17 18.59 4.25
C THR A 218 -2.17 18.97 3.16
N ASP A 219 -3.18 18.12 2.91
CA ASP A 219 -4.20 18.36 1.88
C ASP A 219 -5.63 18.13 2.41
N GLU A 220 -6.62 18.22 1.51
CA GLU A 220 -8.03 18.04 1.83
C GLU A 220 -8.39 16.67 2.40
N SER A 221 -7.58 15.63 2.11
CA SER A 221 -7.82 14.27 2.61
C SER A 221 -7.72 14.17 4.14
N ARG A 222 -7.08 15.15 4.81
CA ARG A 222 -7.00 15.22 6.29
C ARG A 222 -8.37 15.11 6.96
N GLY A 223 -9.41 15.67 6.32
CA GLY A 223 -10.78 15.64 6.82
C GLY A 223 -11.45 14.26 6.76
N LEU A 224 -10.85 13.32 6.03
CA LEU A 224 -11.32 11.93 5.91
C LEU A 224 -10.59 10.97 6.84
N HIS A 225 -9.53 11.42 7.52
CA HIS A 225 -8.68 10.55 8.33
C HIS A 225 -9.49 9.78 9.39
N ASP A 226 -9.30 8.46 9.39
CA ASP A 226 -9.86 7.52 10.34
C ASP A 226 -8.70 6.69 10.92
N GLU A 227 -8.42 6.86 12.20
CA GLU A 227 -7.27 6.26 12.87
C GLU A 227 -7.29 4.72 12.82
N ASP A 228 -8.47 4.10 13.03
CA ASP A 228 -8.60 2.65 12.96
C ASP A 228 -8.30 2.14 11.55
N LYS A 229 -8.86 2.82 10.52
CA LYS A 229 -8.61 2.46 9.11
C LYS A 229 -7.15 2.68 8.72
N TYR A 230 -6.54 3.76 9.17
CA TYR A 230 -5.13 4.06 8.93
C TYR A 230 -4.23 2.94 9.45
N GLN A 231 -4.42 2.49 10.69
CA GLN A 231 -3.65 1.40 11.28
C GLN A 231 -3.91 0.06 10.56
N ILE A 232 -5.17 -0.27 10.30
CA ILE A 232 -5.55 -1.50 9.58
C ILE A 232 -4.96 -1.51 8.16
N MET A 233 -5.00 -0.37 7.46
CA MET A 233 -4.51 -0.29 6.09
C MET A 233 -2.98 -0.28 6.00
N ALA A 234 -2.27 0.17 7.02
CA ALA A 234 -0.83 0.00 7.10
C ALA A 234 -0.42 -1.48 7.09
N ALA A 235 -1.23 -2.36 7.73
CA ALA A 235 -0.99 -3.80 7.73
C ALA A 235 -1.58 -4.53 6.52
N GLY A 236 -2.77 -4.12 6.08
CA GLY A 236 -3.54 -4.83 5.04
C GLY A 236 -3.36 -4.32 3.62
N GLY A 237 -2.61 -3.23 3.42
CA GLY A 237 -2.44 -2.59 2.10
C GLY A 237 -1.50 -1.41 2.13
N TRP A 238 -0.33 -1.56 2.77
CA TRP A 238 0.67 -0.51 2.89
C TRP A 238 0.96 0.18 1.55
N GLY A 239 1.08 1.52 1.57
CA GLY A 239 1.32 2.31 0.37
C GLY A 239 0.12 2.40 -0.57
N GLY A 240 -1.11 2.13 -0.11
CA GLY A 240 -2.33 2.38 -0.86
C GLY A 240 -2.52 3.88 -1.17
N ALA A 241 -3.33 4.19 -2.17
CA ALA A 241 -3.54 5.56 -2.64
C ALA A 241 -4.67 6.27 -1.89
N GLN A 242 -4.67 7.60 -1.90
CA GLN A 242 -5.79 8.39 -1.40
C GLN A 242 -7.08 8.09 -2.18
N TRP A 243 -8.24 8.31 -1.56
CA TRP A 243 -9.55 8.07 -2.15
C TRP A 243 -9.79 8.79 -3.49
N LYS A 244 -9.20 9.96 -3.66
CA LYS A 244 -9.30 10.72 -4.92
C LYS A 244 -8.47 10.12 -6.05
N ASP A 245 -7.40 9.39 -5.70
CA ASP A 245 -6.45 8.83 -6.66
C ASP A 245 -6.82 7.41 -7.06
N ASN A 246 -7.21 6.57 -6.07
CA ASN A 246 -7.67 5.20 -6.34
C ASN A 246 -8.83 4.82 -5.43
N ILE A 247 -9.84 4.16 -5.99
CA ILE A 247 -10.91 3.52 -5.23
C ILE A 247 -10.81 2.01 -5.43
N TYR A 248 -10.96 1.29 -4.32
CA TYR A 248 -10.85 -0.16 -4.29
C TYR A 248 -12.19 -0.79 -3.88
N GLU A 249 -12.61 -1.81 -4.61
CA GLU A 249 -13.73 -2.65 -4.24
C GLU A 249 -13.19 -4.06 -3.94
N ILE A 250 -13.39 -4.54 -2.72
CA ILE A 250 -12.90 -5.85 -2.29
C ILE A 250 -14.09 -6.78 -2.10
N SER A 251 -14.08 -7.92 -2.79
CA SER A 251 -15.14 -8.91 -2.68
C SER A 251 -15.00 -9.80 -1.43
N GLY A 252 -16.09 -10.46 -1.07
CA GLY A 252 -16.03 -11.72 -0.35
C GLY A 252 -15.49 -12.86 -1.22
N THR A 253 -15.54 -14.08 -0.71
CA THR A 253 -15.13 -15.30 -1.44
C THR A 253 -16.21 -15.78 -2.39
N TYR A 254 -15.78 -16.28 -3.54
CA TYR A 254 -16.58 -16.99 -4.53
C TYR A 254 -16.02 -18.41 -4.74
N PRO A 255 -16.87 -19.42 -5.04
CA PRO A 255 -16.40 -20.73 -5.46
C PRO A 255 -15.59 -20.63 -6.76
N SER A 256 -14.42 -21.27 -6.81
CA SER A 256 -13.49 -21.14 -7.94
C SER A 256 -13.90 -21.94 -9.20
N ASP A 257 -14.89 -22.84 -9.09
CA ASP A 257 -15.43 -23.68 -10.16
C ASP A 257 -16.78 -23.21 -10.67
N VAL A 258 -17.35 -22.14 -10.12
CA VAL A 258 -18.64 -21.56 -10.54
C VAL A 258 -18.40 -20.33 -11.44
N CYS A 259 -18.97 -20.37 -12.64
CA CYS A 259 -18.92 -19.22 -13.57
C CYS A 259 -19.62 -18.01 -12.95
N HIS A 260 -18.90 -16.90 -12.88
CA HIS A 260 -19.43 -15.59 -12.54
C HIS A 260 -19.15 -14.60 -13.65
N GLN A 261 -20.03 -13.63 -13.86
CA GLN A 261 -19.84 -12.55 -14.80
C GLN A 261 -20.23 -11.22 -14.20
N ALA A 262 -19.54 -10.16 -14.63
CA ALA A 262 -19.91 -8.77 -14.40
C ALA A 262 -20.10 -8.08 -15.75
N THR A 263 -21.32 -7.61 -16.04
CA THR A 263 -21.58 -6.75 -17.22
C THR A 263 -21.96 -5.37 -16.73
N PHE A 264 -21.25 -4.35 -17.19
CA PHE A 264 -21.36 -2.99 -16.68
C PHE A 264 -21.01 -1.94 -17.76
N GLU A 265 -21.52 -0.72 -17.57
CA GLU A 265 -21.10 0.44 -18.33
C GLU A 265 -19.72 0.90 -17.85
N ASP A 266 -18.93 1.48 -18.76
CA ASP A 266 -17.64 2.06 -18.38
C ASP A 266 -17.83 3.08 -17.25
N PRO A 267 -17.09 2.94 -16.13
CA PRO A 267 -17.09 3.95 -15.06
C PRO A 267 -16.51 5.31 -15.48
N ALA A 268 -15.90 5.40 -16.68
CA ALA A 268 -15.29 6.60 -17.24
C ALA A 268 -14.22 7.23 -16.33
N ASN A 269 -13.38 6.39 -15.74
CA ASN A 269 -12.21 6.87 -14.99
C ASN A 269 -11.26 7.65 -15.89
N SER A 270 -10.56 8.65 -15.36
CA SER A 270 -9.58 9.40 -16.14
C SER A 270 -8.36 8.57 -16.53
N ALA A 271 -8.04 7.50 -15.75
CA ALA A 271 -7.07 6.50 -16.16
C ALA A 271 -7.80 5.20 -16.56
N PHE A 272 -7.86 4.21 -15.70
CA PHE A 272 -8.43 2.91 -16.05
C PHE A 272 -9.14 2.26 -14.83
N TRP A 273 -9.90 1.19 -15.11
CA TRP A 273 -10.35 0.25 -14.10
C TRP A 273 -9.68 -1.11 -14.29
N SER A 274 -9.58 -1.90 -13.23
CA SER A 274 -9.10 -3.27 -13.32
C SER A 274 -9.84 -4.23 -12.40
N PHE A 275 -9.88 -5.52 -12.78
CA PHE A 275 -10.26 -6.65 -11.96
C PHE A 275 -9.03 -7.52 -11.77
N THR A 276 -8.70 -7.86 -10.53
CA THR A 276 -7.64 -8.83 -10.21
C THR A 276 -8.20 -9.97 -9.36
N VAL A 277 -7.85 -11.20 -9.76
CA VAL A 277 -8.26 -12.44 -9.09
C VAL A 277 -7.18 -12.88 -8.11
N TYR A 278 -7.60 -13.29 -6.91
CA TYR A 278 -6.73 -13.84 -5.88
C TYR A 278 -7.31 -15.14 -5.33
N ASN A 279 -6.45 -16.00 -4.81
CA ASN A 279 -6.88 -17.11 -3.96
C ASN A 279 -7.47 -16.60 -2.63
N LYS A 280 -7.96 -17.50 -1.79
CA LYS A 280 -8.53 -17.18 -0.47
C LYS A 280 -7.57 -16.40 0.43
N ALA A 281 -6.26 -16.66 0.31
CA ALA A 281 -5.24 -15.99 1.11
C ALA A 281 -4.86 -14.57 0.59
N GLY A 282 -5.36 -14.19 -0.59
CA GLY A 282 -5.12 -12.87 -1.17
C GLY A 282 -3.90 -12.79 -2.09
N PHE A 283 -3.40 -13.92 -2.59
CA PHE A 283 -2.30 -13.98 -3.56
C PHE A 283 -2.79 -14.33 -4.96
N MET A 284 -2.20 -13.70 -5.98
CA MET A 284 -2.39 -14.11 -7.37
C MET A 284 -1.77 -15.50 -7.58
N PHE A 285 -2.39 -16.30 -8.42
CA PHE A 285 -2.00 -17.71 -8.66
C PHE A 285 -1.91 -18.06 -10.15
N SER A 286 -2.11 -17.07 -11.02
CA SER A 286 -2.01 -17.21 -12.48
C SER A 286 -1.38 -15.97 -13.08
N ASP A 287 -0.60 -16.11 -14.14
CA ASP A 287 -0.05 -14.98 -14.89
C ASP A 287 -1.13 -14.19 -15.62
N VAL A 288 -2.31 -14.78 -15.82
CA VAL A 288 -3.53 -14.11 -16.30
C VAL A 288 -4.39 -13.78 -15.07
N ALA A 289 -3.85 -12.96 -14.15
CA ALA A 289 -4.52 -12.65 -12.89
C ALA A 289 -5.46 -11.45 -12.98
N ASN A 290 -5.32 -10.60 -14.00
CA ASN A 290 -6.08 -9.36 -14.10
C ASN A 290 -6.53 -9.03 -15.52
N VAL A 291 -7.53 -8.17 -15.61
CA VAL A 291 -7.97 -7.47 -16.83
C VAL A 291 -8.27 -6.02 -16.48
N SER A 292 -7.93 -5.10 -17.36
CA SER A 292 -8.22 -3.67 -17.21
C SER A 292 -9.01 -3.13 -18.40
N SER A 293 -9.53 -1.89 -18.30
CA SER A 293 -10.14 -1.20 -19.45
C SER A 293 -9.20 -1.10 -20.66
N ASP A 294 -7.88 -1.06 -20.40
CA ASP A 294 -6.88 -0.94 -21.47
C ASP A 294 -6.63 -2.27 -22.23
N THR A 295 -7.03 -3.39 -21.62
CA THR A 295 -6.83 -4.74 -22.20
C THR A 295 -8.14 -5.46 -22.51
N ALA A 296 -9.27 -5.01 -21.94
CA ALA A 296 -10.57 -5.60 -22.14
C ALA A 296 -11.16 -5.27 -23.52
N THR A 297 -11.90 -6.23 -24.07
CA THR A 297 -12.74 -6.01 -25.25
C THR A 297 -14.15 -5.61 -24.80
N SER A 298 -14.66 -4.49 -25.29
CA SER A 298 -16.04 -4.04 -25.05
C SER A 298 -17.05 -4.86 -25.86
N ASN A 299 -18.27 -4.92 -25.35
CA ASN A 299 -19.42 -5.47 -26.07
C ASN A 299 -19.86 -4.54 -27.20
N ALA A 300 -20.70 -5.04 -28.11
CA ALA A 300 -21.21 -4.28 -29.25
C ALA A 300 -22.05 -3.02 -28.85
N ASP A 301 -22.62 -3.03 -27.64
CA ASP A 301 -23.38 -1.92 -27.07
C ASP A 301 -22.53 -0.94 -26.24
N GLY A 302 -21.20 -1.13 -26.20
CA GLY A 302 -20.28 -0.28 -25.47
C GLY A 302 -20.12 -0.65 -23.99
N THR A 303 -20.85 -1.62 -23.47
CA THR A 303 -20.62 -2.16 -22.12
C THR A 303 -19.39 -3.07 -22.09
N TYR A 304 -18.94 -3.45 -20.89
CA TYR A 304 -17.90 -4.46 -20.70
C TYR A 304 -18.48 -5.67 -19.99
N THR A 305 -18.05 -6.87 -20.37
CA THR A 305 -18.32 -8.10 -19.62
C THR A 305 -16.99 -8.71 -19.21
N VAL A 306 -16.77 -8.87 -17.91
CA VAL A 306 -15.65 -9.62 -17.33
C VAL A 306 -16.19 -10.95 -16.82
N SER A 307 -15.52 -12.03 -17.17
CA SER A 307 -15.91 -13.40 -16.85
C SER A 307 -14.88 -14.06 -15.93
N PHE A 308 -15.36 -14.95 -15.06
CA PHE A 308 -14.55 -15.69 -14.10
C PHE A 308 -14.91 -17.18 -14.24
N VAL A 309 -13.99 -17.98 -14.77
CA VAL A 309 -14.14 -19.42 -15.08
C VAL A 309 -15.37 -19.77 -15.95
N CYS A 310 -15.73 -18.92 -16.90
CA CYS A 310 -16.91 -19.12 -17.75
C CYS A 310 -16.62 -19.85 -19.07
N GLY A 311 -15.43 -20.43 -19.23
CA GLY A 311 -14.98 -21.09 -20.47
C GLY A 311 -14.11 -20.18 -21.36
N GLN A 312 -13.41 -20.80 -22.31
CA GLN A 312 -12.40 -20.09 -23.12
C GLN A 312 -12.99 -18.99 -24.03
N ASP A 313 -14.22 -19.16 -24.49
CA ASP A 313 -14.88 -18.20 -25.40
C ASP A 313 -15.62 -17.08 -24.62
N ALA A 314 -15.59 -17.09 -23.29
CA ALA A 314 -16.24 -16.06 -22.51
C ALA A 314 -15.46 -14.73 -22.57
N PRO A 315 -16.15 -13.58 -22.71
CA PRO A 315 -15.50 -12.29 -22.85
C PRO A 315 -14.65 -11.96 -21.64
N ASN A 316 -13.42 -11.49 -21.88
CA ASN A 316 -12.47 -11.04 -20.83
C ASN A 316 -12.36 -12.04 -19.67
N ASN A 317 -12.20 -13.34 -20.00
CA ASN A 317 -12.28 -14.41 -19.01
C ASN A 317 -10.99 -14.56 -18.19
N LEU A 318 -11.10 -14.52 -16.87
CA LEU A 318 -10.03 -14.76 -15.93
C LEU A 318 -10.14 -16.18 -15.32
N PRO A 319 -9.03 -16.91 -15.21
CA PRO A 319 -8.99 -18.20 -14.55
C PRO A 319 -9.15 -18.01 -13.03
N THR A 320 -9.94 -18.89 -12.41
CA THR A 320 -10.18 -18.87 -10.95
C THR A 320 -9.80 -20.16 -10.26
N ALA A 321 -9.53 -21.23 -11.01
CA ALA A 321 -9.13 -22.52 -10.47
C ALA A 321 -7.83 -22.41 -9.68
N ASN A 322 -7.86 -22.76 -8.40
CA ASN A 322 -6.73 -22.74 -7.50
C ASN A 322 -6.93 -23.78 -6.37
N GLU A 323 -5.88 -24.09 -5.62
CA GLU A 323 -5.90 -25.13 -4.58
C GLU A 323 -6.86 -24.84 -3.41
N SER A 324 -7.20 -23.55 -3.17
CA SER A 324 -8.12 -23.21 -2.07
C SER A 324 -9.59 -23.46 -2.39
N GLY A 325 -9.95 -23.75 -3.65
CA GLY A 325 -11.34 -23.92 -4.10
C GLY A 325 -12.17 -22.63 -4.07
N GLU A 326 -11.59 -21.51 -3.68
CA GLU A 326 -12.24 -20.20 -3.57
C GLU A 326 -11.38 -19.11 -4.18
N PHE A 327 -12.01 -18.07 -4.68
CA PHE A 327 -11.32 -16.87 -5.13
C PHE A 327 -11.94 -15.60 -4.56
N THR A 328 -11.18 -14.52 -4.55
CA THR A 328 -11.61 -13.17 -4.20
C THR A 328 -11.21 -12.20 -5.31
N LEU A 329 -11.85 -11.04 -5.34
CA LEU A 329 -11.58 -10.00 -6.31
C LEU A 329 -11.13 -8.71 -5.61
N ALA A 330 -10.16 -8.02 -6.21
CA ALA A 330 -9.99 -6.60 -6.00
C ALA A 330 -10.28 -5.89 -7.33
N ILE A 331 -11.23 -4.97 -7.30
CA ILE A 331 -11.52 -4.07 -8.41
C ILE A 331 -10.90 -2.73 -8.04
N ARG A 332 -10.19 -2.12 -8.98
CA ARG A 332 -9.51 -0.85 -8.78
C ARG A 332 -9.97 0.17 -9.80
N HIS A 333 -10.23 1.38 -9.34
CA HIS A 333 -10.49 2.53 -10.16
C HIS A 333 -9.30 3.49 -10.00
N TYR A 334 -8.51 3.66 -11.06
CA TYR A 334 -7.39 4.58 -11.12
C TYR A 334 -7.85 5.92 -11.66
N GLN A 335 -7.55 7.02 -10.95
CA GLN A 335 -8.12 8.35 -11.21
C GLN A 335 -9.64 8.28 -11.40
N PRO A 336 -10.37 7.86 -10.34
CA PRO A 336 -11.80 7.57 -10.44
C PRO A 336 -12.60 8.80 -10.87
N SER A 337 -13.59 8.57 -11.74
CA SER A 337 -14.55 9.60 -12.18
C SER A 337 -15.46 10.08 -11.03
N ASP A 338 -16.16 11.19 -11.24
CA ASP A 338 -17.17 11.65 -10.28
C ASP A 338 -18.29 10.63 -10.11
N ARG A 339 -18.64 9.90 -11.18
CA ARG A 339 -19.59 8.78 -11.15
C ARG A 339 -19.18 7.73 -10.09
N VAL A 340 -17.89 7.43 -9.99
CA VAL A 340 -17.35 6.49 -9.01
C VAL A 340 -17.18 7.14 -7.65
N ARG A 341 -16.62 8.35 -7.57
CA ARG A 341 -16.30 9.03 -6.30
C ARG A 341 -17.50 9.54 -5.55
N GLU A 342 -18.42 10.21 -6.27
CA GLU A 342 -19.50 10.98 -5.70
C GLU A 342 -20.87 10.29 -5.83
N GLU A 343 -21.14 9.70 -7.01
CA GLU A 343 -22.44 9.04 -7.26
C GLU A 343 -22.47 7.60 -6.78
N GLY A 344 -21.31 7.04 -6.41
CA GLY A 344 -21.22 5.71 -5.82
C GLY A 344 -21.37 4.56 -6.81
N TYR A 345 -21.09 4.79 -8.12
CA TYR A 345 -21.07 3.71 -9.10
C TYR A 345 -19.99 2.69 -8.77
N ARG A 346 -20.35 1.42 -8.77
CA ARG A 346 -19.48 0.29 -8.37
C ARG A 346 -19.65 -0.87 -9.31
N LEU A 347 -18.54 -1.62 -9.51
CA LEU A 347 -18.50 -2.75 -10.43
C LEU A 347 -18.75 -4.09 -9.71
N LEU A 348 -18.38 -4.19 -8.45
CA LEU A 348 -18.57 -5.42 -7.65
C LEU A 348 -20.02 -5.91 -7.58
N PRO A 349 -21.05 -5.04 -7.47
CA PRO A 349 -22.44 -5.48 -7.46
C PRO A 349 -22.92 -6.15 -8.75
N PHE A 350 -22.20 -5.97 -9.86
CA PHE A 350 -22.50 -6.63 -11.14
C PHE A 350 -21.95 -8.05 -11.22
N VAL A 351 -21.03 -8.46 -10.33
CA VAL A 351 -20.50 -9.82 -10.30
C VAL A 351 -21.59 -10.79 -9.83
N LYS A 352 -22.09 -11.61 -10.72
CA LYS A 352 -23.20 -12.56 -10.46
C LYS A 352 -22.84 -13.94 -11.01
N PRO A 353 -23.32 -15.02 -10.34
CA PRO A 353 -23.27 -16.34 -10.94
C PRO A 353 -24.11 -16.36 -12.24
N ARG A 354 -23.63 -17.11 -13.23
CA ARG A 354 -24.27 -17.27 -14.51
C ARG A 354 -24.96 -18.63 -14.61
#